data_c08d1eae38e47697f638fb64dd07260c
#
_entry.id   c08d1eae38e47697f638fb64dd07260c
#
_cell.length_a   1.000
_cell.length_b   1.000
_cell.length_c   1.000
_cell.angle_alpha   90.00
_cell.angle_beta   90.00
_cell.angle_gamma   90.00
#
_symmetry.space_group_name_H-M   'P 1'
#
loop_
_entity.id
_entity.type
_entity.pdbx_description
1 polymer ?
#
loop_
_entity_poly.entity_id
_entity_poly.type
_entity_poly.pdbx_seq_one_letter_code
_entity_poly.pdbx_strand_id
1 'polypeptide(L)'
;PLLAPFYGTWQVYKGIDGEHTHRNRWRYALDFHQVEKGRSYTQDGSRLSDYLCFGRPVLSPAFGTVIRLRDDLPDNQPGSIDLKNNWGNYIILQADSGVFVLLAHLMRGSIRVKRGDRVAPETIVAACGSSGRSPQPHLHMQVQQHASLGSSTLPLHLVSSLIQRGDTPIQFQLVASPSEGNSVRRAVEDHQLAAAVQLPIGRTLSYSVTGADGACHEEELRVDVSLLGQMRLLAENGAAAAFENQNATLAFYDRQGKSNELLDLWCLALGLTPLSSDAARWEDAPPAKLLPMSLMQRSVVAVARPLGAGIDSRYEREWVEAEGVWKQMGDHQLHIANRVLRARTVAILSPTAGCISLMLECCGKSMQADLTKYGQIADLGVPRWESAVDTENSNRANS
;
A
#
# COMPACT_ATOMS: atom_id res chain seq x y z
N PRO A 1 -1.98 8.15 -6.42
CA PRO A 1 -2.41 6.82 -5.98
C PRO A 1 -3.87 6.86 -5.51
N LEU A 2 -4.63 5.81 -5.80
CA LEU A 2 -6.03 5.69 -5.40
C LEU A 2 -6.21 4.43 -4.56
N LEU A 3 -6.89 4.55 -3.44
CA LEU A 3 -7.28 3.41 -2.61
C LEU A 3 -8.64 2.86 -3.08
N ALA A 4 -8.90 1.59 -2.84
CA ALA A 4 -10.23 1.03 -3.11
C ALA A 4 -11.30 1.82 -2.33
N PRO A 5 -12.40 2.27 -2.97
CA PRO A 5 -13.35 3.21 -2.37
C PRO A 5 -14.40 2.53 -1.47
N PHE A 6 -14.02 1.48 -0.75
CA PHE A 6 -14.93 0.68 0.08
C PHE A 6 -14.21 -0.06 1.20
N TYR A 7 -14.95 -0.46 2.21
CA TYR A 7 -14.53 -1.42 3.23
C TYR A 7 -14.89 -2.86 2.83
N GLY A 8 -14.12 -3.81 3.37
CA GLY A 8 -14.32 -5.24 3.15
C GLY A 8 -13.96 -5.69 1.74
N THR A 9 -14.39 -6.88 1.37
CA THR A 9 -14.08 -7.52 0.08
C THR A 9 -15.19 -7.21 -0.93
N TRP A 10 -14.78 -6.69 -2.09
CA TRP A 10 -15.64 -6.49 -3.24
C TRP A 10 -15.04 -7.20 -4.45
N GLN A 11 -15.86 -7.51 -5.44
CA GLN A 11 -15.43 -8.13 -6.69
C GLN A 11 -15.56 -7.13 -7.84
N VAL A 12 -14.61 -7.18 -8.78
CA VAL A 12 -14.72 -6.43 -10.03
C VAL A 12 -15.84 -7.08 -10.86
N TYR A 13 -16.96 -6.38 -10.98
CA TYR A 13 -18.11 -6.80 -11.76
C TYR A 13 -17.90 -6.59 -13.25
N LYS A 14 -17.39 -5.40 -13.63
CA LYS A 14 -16.94 -5.07 -14.99
C LYS A 14 -15.57 -4.43 -14.94
N GLY A 15 -14.68 -4.96 -15.78
CA GLY A 15 -13.28 -4.58 -15.83
C GLY A 15 -12.95 -3.55 -16.89
N ILE A 16 -11.67 -3.23 -17.00
CA ILE A 16 -11.06 -2.39 -18.04
C ILE A 16 -11.23 -3.09 -19.40
N ASP A 17 -11.53 -2.32 -20.45
CA ASP A 17 -11.75 -2.82 -21.83
C ASP A 17 -12.80 -3.94 -21.89
N GLY A 18 -13.89 -3.81 -21.13
CA GLY A 18 -14.93 -4.81 -21.07
C GLY A 18 -15.66 -5.03 -22.42
N GLU A 19 -16.20 -6.23 -22.60
CA GLU A 19 -16.86 -6.61 -23.86
C GLU A 19 -18.09 -5.75 -24.19
N HIS A 20 -18.87 -5.36 -23.18
CA HIS A 20 -20.15 -4.65 -23.35
C HIS A 20 -20.15 -3.22 -22.79
N THR A 21 -19.32 -2.96 -21.78
CA THR A 21 -19.16 -1.66 -21.09
C THR A 21 -17.69 -1.28 -21.05
N HIS A 22 -17.35 -0.10 -20.56
CA HIS A 22 -15.98 0.37 -20.41
C HIS A 22 -15.18 0.26 -21.73
N ARG A 23 -15.70 0.91 -22.80
CA ARG A 23 -15.12 0.88 -24.14
C ARG A 23 -14.67 2.26 -24.59
N ASN A 24 -13.79 2.30 -25.58
CA ASN A 24 -13.32 3.53 -26.22
C ASN A 24 -12.78 4.54 -25.18
N ARG A 25 -13.34 5.76 -25.16
CA ARG A 25 -12.94 6.82 -24.23
C ARG A 25 -13.20 6.52 -22.75
N TRP A 26 -13.99 5.51 -22.42
CA TRP A 26 -14.31 5.08 -21.04
C TRP A 26 -13.70 3.73 -20.67
N ARG A 27 -12.69 3.27 -21.43
CA ARG A 27 -12.12 1.94 -21.30
C ARG A 27 -11.49 1.63 -19.93
N TYR A 28 -10.98 2.64 -19.22
CA TYR A 28 -10.29 2.48 -17.95
C TYR A 28 -11.21 2.70 -16.75
N ALA A 29 -12.41 2.14 -16.79
CA ALA A 29 -13.33 2.15 -15.67
C ALA A 29 -13.43 0.77 -15.01
N LEU A 30 -13.85 0.76 -13.74
CA LEU A 30 -14.12 -0.45 -12.97
C LEU A 30 -15.50 -0.32 -12.31
N ASP A 31 -16.28 -1.39 -12.38
CA ASP A 31 -17.49 -1.57 -11.61
C ASP A 31 -17.23 -2.60 -10.51
N PHE A 32 -17.69 -2.30 -9.31
CA PHE A 32 -17.51 -3.16 -8.13
C PHE A 32 -18.85 -3.55 -7.52
N HIS A 33 -18.99 -4.80 -7.14
CA HIS A 33 -20.12 -5.30 -6.35
C HIS A 33 -19.62 -6.23 -5.24
N GLN A 34 -20.51 -6.61 -4.33
CA GLN A 34 -20.18 -7.66 -3.35
C GLN A 34 -20.77 -8.99 -3.81
N VAL A 35 -20.01 -10.08 -3.56
CA VAL A 35 -20.41 -11.44 -3.90
C VAL A 35 -20.17 -12.34 -2.69
N GLU A 36 -21.14 -13.15 -2.36
CA GLU A 36 -21.05 -14.21 -1.38
C GLU A 36 -21.56 -15.52 -1.99
N LYS A 37 -20.77 -16.59 -1.91
CA LYS A 37 -21.11 -17.90 -2.49
C LYS A 37 -21.53 -17.84 -3.97
N GLY A 38 -20.86 -16.97 -4.75
CA GLY A 38 -21.11 -16.80 -6.18
C GLY A 38 -22.34 -15.96 -6.54
N ARG A 39 -23.02 -15.32 -5.57
CA ARG A 39 -24.20 -14.45 -5.80
C ARG A 39 -23.94 -13.04 -5.28
N SER A 40 -24.43 -12.03 -6.03
CA SER A 40 -24.39 -10.62 -5.62
C SER A 40 -25.57 -10.21 -4.73
N TYR A 41 -26.50 -11.11 -4.49
CA TYR A 41 -27.71 -10.87 -3.70
C TYR A 41 -28.08 -12.09 -2.84
N THR A 42 -28.83 -11.83 -1.80
CA THR A 42 -29.54 -12.81 -0.99
C THR A 42 -30.93 -13.01 -1.55
N GLN A 43 -31.69 -14.01 -1.10
CA GLN A 43 -33.04 -14.33 -1.53
C GLN A 43 -33.17 -14.49 -3.06
N ASP A 44 -34.14 -13.85 -3.72
CA ASP A 44 -34.38 -13.95 -5.16
C ASP A 44 -33.82 -12.79 -5.99
N GLY A 45 -33.28 -11.75 -5.34
CA GLY A 45 -32.73 -10.57 -6.01
C GLY A 45 -33.78 -9.64 -6.63
N SER A 46 -35.02 -9.78 -6.25
CA SER A 46 -36.13 -8.94 -6.78
C SER A 46 -36.17 -7.53 -6.18
N ARG A 47 -35.52 -7.33 -5.03
CA ARG A 47 -35.49 -6.06 -4.30
C ARG A 47 -34.05 -5.53 -4.21
N LEU A 48 -33.90 -4.20 -4.21
CA LEU A 48 -32.60 -3.56 -4.00
C LEU A 48 -31.92 -3.98 -2.68
N SER A 49 -32.75 -4.14 -1.62
CA SER A 49 -32.27 -4.61 -0.29
C SER A 49 -31.68 -6.02 -0.29
N ASP A 50 -31.98 -6.82 -1.30
CA ASP A 50 -31.40 -8.17 -1.41
C ASP A 50 -29.93 -8.14 -1.84
N TYR A 51 -29.50 -7.07 -2.52
CA TYR A 51 -28.14 -6.94 -3.03
C TYR A 51 -27.14 -6.58 -1.92
N LEU A 52 -26.06 -7.34 -1.83
CA LEU A 52 -25.07 -7.26 -0.77
C LEU A 52 -24.39 -5.88 -0.70
N CYS A 53 -24.17 -5.24 -1.84
CA CYS A 53 -23.52 -3.93 -1.91
C CYS A 53 -24.48 -2.74 -1.81
N PHE A 54 -25.80 -2.91 -1.94
CA PHE A 54 -26.76 -1.81 -1.86
C PHE A 54 -26.74 -1.14 -0.49
N GLY A 55 -26.60 0.17 -0.44
CA GLY A 55 -26.51 0.95 0.79
C GLY A 55 -25.14 0.85 1.52
N ARG A 56 -24.18 0.07 1.01
CA ARG A 56 -22.84 -0.01 1.61
C ARG A 56 -22.09 1.31 1.46
N PRO A 57 -21.30 1.71 2.48
CA PRO A 57 -20.53 2.94 2.43
C PRO A 57 -19.58 3.00 1.23
N VAL A 58 -19.57 4.13 0.54
CA VAL A 58 -18.59 4.49 -0.49
C VAL A 58 -17.63 5.52 0.10
N LEU A 59 -16.34 5.27 -0.04
CA LEU A 59 -15.26 6.05 0.55
C LEU A 59 -14.60 6.94 -0.50
N SER A 60 -14.01 8.05 -0.05
CA SER A 60 -13.06 8.77 -0.89
C SER A 60 -11.83 7.90 -1.18
N PRO A 61 -11.45 7.72 -2.45
CA PRO A 61 -10.26 6.94 -2.80
C PRO A 61 -8.94 7.70 -2.65
N ALA A 62 -9.00 9.00 -2.40
CA ALA A 62 -7.81 9.88 -2.33
C ALA A 62 -8.08 11.12 -1.49
N PHE A 63 -7.01 11.85 -1.14
CA PHE A 63 -7.11 13.25 -0.74
C PHE A 63 -7.53 14.09 -1.94
N GLY A 64 -8.48 15.01 -1.73
CA GLY A 64 -8.96 15.84 -2.82
C GLY A 64 -10.11 16.75 -2.41
N THR A 65 -10.68 17.43 -3.39
CA THR A 65 -11.80 18.35 -3.24
C THR A 65 -12.99 17.88 -4.07
N VAL A 66 -14.19 17.88 -3.49
CA VAL A 66 -15.44 17.62 -4.20
C VAL A 66 -15.75 18.76 -5.13
N ILE A 67 -15.77 18.53 -6.43
CA ILE A 67 -15.99 19.60 -7.42
C ILE A 67 -17.37 19.55 -8.05
N ARG A 68 -18.00 18.38 -8.10
CA ARG A 68 -19.33 18.20 -8.67
C ARG A 68 -20.01 16.98 -8.05
N LEU A 69 -21.33 17.06 -7.87
CA LEU A 69 -22.13 15.94 -7.41
C LEU A 69 -23.59 16.05 -7.93
N ARG A 70 -24.31 14.94 -7.86
CA ARG A 70 -25.76 14.83 -8.04
C ARG A 70 -26.31 13.75 -7.11
N ASP A 71 -27.48 13.98 -6.47
CA ASP A 71 -28.02 13.09 -5.43
C ASP A 71 -29.57 12.95 -5.45
N ASP A 72 -30.20 13.35 -6.54
CA ASP A 72 -31.69 13.45 -6.61
C ASP A 72 -32.37 12.32 -7.38
N LEU A 73 -31.61 11.56 -8.18
CA LEU A 73 -32.19 10.52 -9.03
C LEU A 73 -32.58 9.28 -8.22
N PRO A 74 -33.76 8.68 -8.51
CA PRO A 74 -34.18 7.44 -7.88
C PRO A 74 -33.23 6.28 -8.24
N ASP A 75 -33.14 5.30 -7.33
CA ASP A 75 -32.54 4.02 -7.63
C ASP A 75 -33.48 3.18 -8.49
N ASN A 76 -32.94 2.51 -9.51
CA ASN A 76 -33.73 1.63 -10.39
C ASN A 76 -34.07 0.33 -9.66
N GLN A 77 -35.24 -0.20 -9.96
CA GLN A 77 -35.53 -1.59 -9.59
C GLN A 77 -34.60 -2.55 -10.32
N PRO A 78 -34.23 -3.70 -9.73
CA PRO A 78 -33.38 -4.69 -10.39
C PRO A 78 -33.90 -5.05 -11.79
N GLY A 79 -32.98 -5.08 -12.77
CA GLY A 79 -33.31 -5.31 -14.18
C GLY A 79 -33.70 -4.06 -14.98
N SER A 80 -33.96 -2.92 -14.32
CA SER A 80 -34.31 -1.65 -14.99
C SER A 80 -33.12 -0.73 -15.09
N ILE A 81 -33.11 0.17 -16.10
CA ILE A 81 -32.03 1.14 -16.32
C ILE A 81 -32.59 2.50 -16.73
N ASP A 82 -31.94 3.59 -16.32
CA ASP A 82 -32.21 4.95 -16.80
C ASP A 82 -31.15 5.34 -17.85
N LEU A 83 -31.54 5.32 -19.12
CA LEU A 83 -30.63 5.67 -20.24
C LEU A 83 -30.44 7.19 -20.41
N LYS A 84 -31.34 8.02 -19.81
CA LYS A 84 -31.23 9.49 -19.92
C LYS A 84 -30.18 10.05 -18.99
N ASN A 85 -30.04 9.43 -17.82
CA ASN A 85 -29.08 9.84 -16.77
C ASN A 85 -28.00 8.77 -16.57
N ASN A 86 -27.19 8.54 -17.58
CA ASN A 86 -26.23 7.41 -17.65
C ASN A 86 -25.45 7.16 -16.33
N TRP A 87 -24.98 8.21 -15.65
CA TRP A 87 -24.15 8.11 -14.45
C TRP A 87 -24.93 8.02 -13.13
N GLY A 88 -26.27 8.23 -13.19
CA GLY A 88 -27.09 8.28 -11.98
C GLY A 88 -26.67 9.39 -11.01
N ASN A 89 -26.74 9.11 -9.73
CA ASN A 89 -26.14 9.93 -8.69
C ASN A 89 -24.64 9.72 -8.66
N TYR A 90 -23.88 10.79 -8.50
CA TYR A 90 -22.42 10.72 -8.62
C TYR A 90 -21.69 11.80 -7.82
N ILE A 91 -20.42 11.56 -7.60
CA ILE A 91 -19.45 12.54 -7.08
C ILE A 91 -18.27 12.59 -8.05
N ILE A 92 -17.79 13.79 -8.36
CA ILE A 92 -16.49 14.01 -9.00
C ILE A 92 -15.57 14.69 -8.00
N LEU A 93 -14.46 14.01 -7.70
CA LEU A 93 -13.37 14.51 -6.86
C LEU A 93 -12.23 14.99 -7.74
N GLN A 94 -11.66 16.16 -7.42
CA GLN A 94 -10.33 16.53 -7.90
C GLN A 94 -9.32 16.05 -6.87
N ALA A 95 -8.61 14.98 -7.19
CA ALA A 95 -7.55 14.47 -6.33
C ALA A 95 -6.36 15.43 -6.28
N ASP A 96 -5.59 15.45 -5.18
CA ASP A 96 -4.42 16.31 -5.02
C ASP A 96 -3.32 16.03 -6.05
N SER A 97 -3.32 14.84 -6.66
CA SER A 97 -2.49 14.49 -7.82
C SER A 97 -2.90 15.17 -9.12
N GLY A 98 -3.97 15.98 -9.13
CA GLY A 98 -4.44 16.74 -10.29
C GLY A 98 -5.43 16.01 -11.20
N VAL A 99 -5.67 14.71 -11.00
CA VAL A 99 -6.66 13.94 -11.78
C VAL A 99 -8.06 14.05 -11.17
N PHE A 100 -9.08 13.71 -11.96
CA PHE A 100 -10.47 13.69 -11.52
C PHE A 100 -10.96 12.26 -11.36
N VAL A 101 -11.59 11.97 -10.21
CA VAL A 101 -12.18 10.66 -9.93
C VAL A 101 -13.69 10.79 -9.93
N LEU A 102 -14.36 9.99 -10.74
CA LEU A 102 -15.81 9.84 -10.75
C LEU A 102 -16.20 8.57 -10.00
N LEU A 103 -17.08 8.72 -9.02
CA LEU A 103 -17.82 7.65 -8.35
C LEU A 103 -19.29 7.79 -8.74
N ALA A 104 -19.90 6.75 -9.29
CA ALA A 104 -21.24 6.82 -9.88
C ALA A 104 -22.16 5.67 -9.46
N HIS A 105 -23.44 5.75 -9.85
CA HIS A 105 -24.53 4.87 -9.46
C HIS A 105 -24.83 4.88 -7.96
N LEU A 106 -24.57 6.02 -7.30
CA LEU A 106 -24.74 6.19 -5.86
C LEU A 106 -26.24 6.17 -5.48
N MET A 107 -26.52 5.72 -4.26
CA MET A 107 -27.87 5.65 -3.71
C MET A 107 -28.45 7.07 -3.55
N ARG A 108 -29.71 7.25 -3.91
CA ARG A 108 -30.45 8.52 -3.76
C ARG A 108 -30.40 9.05 -2.33
N GLY A 109 -30.04 10.34 -2.16
CA GLY A 109 -30.03 11.02 -0.86
C GLY A 109 -28.94 10.54 0.09
N SER A 110 -27.95 9.80 -0.42
CA SER A 110 -26.89 9.21 0.41
C SER A 110 -25.59 10.03 0.46
N ILE A 111 -25.45 11.04 -0.38
CA ILE A 111 -24.21 11.83 -0.46
C ILE A 111 -24.07 12.68 0.81
N ARG A 112 -22.91 12.53 1.48
CA ARG A 112 -22.59 13.16 2.77
C ARG A 112 -21.69 14.36 2.68
N VAL A 113 -21.31 14.74 1.45
CA VAL A 113 -20.38 15.83 1.16
C VAL A 113 -21.04 16.84 0.23
N LYS A 114 -20.50 18.03 0.18
CA LYS A 114 -20.95 19.12 -0.72
C LYS A 114 -19.81 19.59 -1.58
N ARG A 115 -20.15 20.33 -2.65
CA ARG A 115 -19.15 20.97 -3.51
C ARG A 115 -18.25 21.90 -2.70
N GLY A 116 -16.93 21.77 -2.88
CA GLY A 116 -15.89 22.49 -2.17
C GLY A 116 -15.35 21.77 -0.93
N ASP A 117 -16.00 20.73 -0.44
CA ASP A 117 -15.48 20.00 0.71
C ASP A 117 -14.14 19.31 0.37
N ARG A 118 -13.20 19.41 1.31
CA ARG A 118 -11.96 18.62 1.32
C ARG A 118 -12.26 17.26 1.93
N VAL A 119 -11.79 16.21 1.27
CA VAL A 119 -11.94 14.82 1.73
C VAL A 119 -10.58 14.14 1.80
N ALA A 120 -10.44 13.24 2.74
CA ALA A 120 -9.30 12.33 2.88
C ALA A 120 -9.72 10.91 2.46
N PRO A 121 -8.78 10.02 2.16
CA PRO A 121 -9.06 8.59 2.10
C PRO A 121 -9.86 8.15 3.32
N GLU A 122 -10.79 7.18 3.13
CA GLU A 122 -11.71 6.66 4.18
C GLU A 122 -12.84 7.59 4.60
N THR A 123 -12.85 8.86 4.18
CA THR A 123 -14.05 9.69 4.35
C THR A 123 -15.23 9.02 3.64
N ILE A 124 -16.30 8.69 4.39
CA ILE A 124 -17.55 8.19 3.78
C ILE A 124 -18.18 9.33 3.02
N VAL A 125 -18.26 9.21 1.70
CA VAL A 125 -18.79 10.27 0.83
C VAL A 125 -20.22 9.99 0.37
N ALA A 126 -20.64 8.71 0.30
CA ALA A 126 -21.96 8.30 -0.13
C ALA A 126 -22.25 6.84 0.26
N ALA A 127 -23.32 6.27 -0.30
CA ALA A 127 -23.62 4.84 -0.28
C ALA A 127 -23.77 4.30 -1.73
N CYS A 128 -23.41 3.03 -1.93
CA CYS A 128 -23.61 2.31 -3.19
C CYS A 128 -25.10 2.16 -3.49
N GLY A 129 -25.51 2.48 -4.71
CA GLY A 129 -26.89 2.45 -5.16
C GLY A 129 -27.09 1.70 -6.47
N SER A 130 -28.17 2.05 -7.18
CA SER A 130 -28.55 1.51 -8.49
C SER A 130 -29.14 2.58 -9.41
N SER A 131 -28.74 3.84 -9.24
CA SER A 131 -29.25 4.95 -10.04
C SER A 131 -28.59 5.02 -11.43
N GLY A 132 -29.29 5.53 -12.42
CA GLY A 132 -28.78 5.72 -13.77
C GLY A 132 -28.73 4.45 -14.61
N ARG A 133 -27.71 4.25 -15.43
CA ARG A 133 -27.55 3.05 -16.27
C ARG A 133 -26.99 1.89 -15.44
N SER A 134 -27.72 1.47 -14.44
CA SER A 134 -27.35 0.43 -13.51
C SER A 134 -28.46 -0.62 -13.43
N PRO A 135 -28.32 -1.81 -14.07
CA PRO A 135 -29.34 -2.86 -14.04
C PRO A 135 -29.40 -3.60 -12.70
N GLN A 136 -28.37 -3.48 -11.90
CA GLN A 136 -28.28 -4.00 -10.53
C GLN A 136 -27.33 -3.12 -9.71
N PRO A 137 -27.45 -3.09 -8.39
CA PRO A 137 -26.55 -2.33 -7.52
C PRO A 137 -25.06 -2.65 -7.77
N HIS A 138 -24.27 -1.62 -8.01
CA HIS A 138 -22.82 -1.66 -8.12
C HIS A 138 -22.23 -0.26 -7.95
N LEU A 139 -20.95 -0.18 -7.66
CA LEU A 139 -20.20 1.07 -7.61
C LEU A 139 -19.34 1.19 -8.86
N HIS A 140 -19.58 2.23 -9.66
CA HIS A 140 -18.73 2.60 -10.79
C HIS A 140 -17.62 3.58 -10.33
N MET A 141 -16.39 3.31 -10.75
CA MET A 141 -15.24 4.17 -10.51
C MET A 141 -14.42 4.36 -11.77
N GLN A 142 -14.08 5.60 -12.09
CA GLN A 142 -13.12 5.92 -13.16
C GLN A 142 -12.24 7.12 -12.79
N VAL A 143 -11.03 7.15 -13.36
CA VAL A 143 -10.18 8.34 -13.41
C VAL A 143 -10.39 9.00 -14.76
N GLN A 144 -10.56 10.33 -14.79
CA GLN A 144 -10.83 11.06 -16.02
C GLN A 144 -9.97 12.33 -16.13
N GLN A 145 -9.79 12.81 -17.38
CA GLN A 145 -8.90 13.94 -17.67
C GLN A 145 -9.42 15.29 -17.18
N HIS A 146 -10.74 15.47 -17.19
CA HIS A 146 -11.38 16.76 -16.92
C HIS A 146 -12.54 16.62 -15.94
N ALA A 147 -12.93 17.76 -15.32
CA ALA A 147 -14.09 17.85 -14.42
C ALA A 147 -15.45 17.59 -15.09
N SER A 148 -15.50 17.53 -16.42
CA SER A 148 -16.74 17.28 -17.17
C SER A 148 -17.22 15.85 -16.95
N LEU A 149 -18.48 15.67 -16.65
CA LEU A 149 -19.08 14.36 -16.44
C LEU A 149 -18.92 13.47 -17.68
N GLY A 150 -18.36 12.28 -17.48
CA GLY A 150 -18.09 11.32 -18.56
C GLY A 150 -16.96 11.75 -19.52
N SER A 151 -16.00 12.53 -19.05
CA SER A 151 -14.76 12.82 -19.78
C SER A 151 -13.99 11.53 -20.06
N SER A 152 -13.03 11.59 -21.01
CA SER A 152 -12.17 10.45 -21.35
C SER A 152 -11.40 9.94 -20.13
N THR A 153 -11.35 8.62 -19.99
CA THR A 153 -10.69 7.98 -18.86
C THR A 153 -9.17 7.92 -19.04
N LEU A 154 -8.47 7.91 -17.90
CA LEU A 154 -7.06 7.63 -17.75
C LEU A 154 -6.88 6.24 -17.13
N PRO A 155 -5.73 5.58 -17.32
CA PRO A 155 -5.43 4.32 -16.64
C PRO A 155 -5.68 4.45 -15.13
N LEU A 156 -6.40 3.48 -14.57
CA LEU A 156 -6.78 3.41 -13.16
C LEU A 156 -5.97 2.30 -12.50
N HIS A 157 -5.24 2.67 -11.44
CA HIS A 157 -4.55 1.73 -10.58
C HIS A 157 -4.94 1.97 -9.13
N LEU A 158 -5.22 0.88 -8.42
CA LEU A 158 -5.41 0.90 -6.98
C LEU A 158 -4.07 0.65 -6.28
N VAL A 159 -3.86 1.27 -5.13
CA VAL A 159 -2.65 1.03 -4.33
C VAL A 159 -2.98 0.25 -3.06
N SER A 160 -1.97 -0.45 -2.53
CA SER A 160 -2.03 -1.21 -1.28
C SER A 160 -3.27 -2.09 -1.19
N SER A 161 -3.42 -2.94 -2.20
CA SER A 161 -4.61 -3.77 -2.38
C SER A 161 -4.31 -5.26 -2.20
N LEU A 162 -5.26 -5.96 -1.60
CA LEU A 162 -5.29 -7.42 -1.50
C LEU A 162 -6.17 -7.94 -2.63
N ILE A 163 -5.57 -8.69 -3.54
CA ILE A 163 -6.22 -9.21 -4.74
C ILE A 163 -6.31 -10.74 -4.65
N GLN A 164 -7.49 -11.27 -4.96
CA GLN A 164 -7.69 -12.72 -5.08
C GLN A 164 -8.34 -13.02 -6.44
N ARG A 165 -7.79 -14.00 -7.15
CA ARG A 165 -8.27 -14.48 -8.44
C ARG A 165 -8.88 -15.88 -8.28
N GLY A 166 -10.21 -15.96 -8.28
CA GLY A 166 -10.89 -17.24 -8.02
C GLY A 166 -10.45 -17.82 -6.67
N ASP A 167 -10.06 -19.09 -6.65
CA ASP A 167 -9.61 -19.78 -5.44
C ASP A 167 -8.10 -19.68 -5.16
N THR A 168 -7.39 -18.79 -5.88
CA THR A 168 -5.95 -18.58 -5.61
C THR A 168 -5.73 -17.91 -4.26
N PRO A 169 -4.57 -18.09 -3.62
CA PRO A 169 -4.22 -17.34 -2.42
C PRO A 169 -4.28 -15.83 -2.63
N ILE A 170 -4.69 -15.11 -1.60
CA ILE A 170 -4.70 -13.65 -1.59
C ILE A 170 -3.27 -13.12 -1.77
N GLN A 171 -3.09 -12.16 -2.67
CA GLN A 171 -1.82 -11.50 -2.91
C GLN A 171 -1.95 -10.00 -2.62
N PHE A 172 -0.98 -9.46 -1.90
CA PHE A 172 -0.83 -8.02 -1.79
C PHE A 172 -0.17 -7.47 -3.07
N GLN A 173 -0.71 -6.36 -3.57
CA GLN A 173 -0.16 -5.60 -4.68
C GLN A 173 -0.04 -4.12 -4.27
N LEU A 174 1.19 -3.59 -4.30
CA LEU A 174 1.42 -2.17 -4.04
C LEU A 174 0.71 -1.31 -5.07
N VAL A 175 0.74 -1.71 -6.33
CA VAL A 175 -0.01 -1.12 -7.45
C VAL A 175 -0.79 -2.23 -8.14
N ALA A 176 -2.10 -2.17 -8.06
CA ALA A 176 -3.00 -3.19 -8.58
C ALA A 176 -3.81 -2.66 -9.78
N SER A 177 -3.95 -3.51 -10.79
CA SER A 177 -4.88 -3.35 -11.91
C SER A 177 -5.83 -4.55 -11.93
N PRO A 178 -6.85 -4.58 -11.07
CA PRO A 178 -7.70 -5.75 -10.95
C PRO A 178 -8.54 -5.95 -12.22
N SER A 179 -8.71 -7.21 -12.61
CA SER A 179 -9.53 -7.62 -13.75
C SER A 179 -10.92 -8.09 -13.31
N GLU A 180 -11.85 -8.19 -14.25
CA GLU A 180 -13.19 -8.75 -14.02
C GLU A 180 -13.10 -10.11 -13.30
N GLY A 181 -13.93 -10.30 -12.28
CA GLY A 181 -13.96 -11.49 -11.43
C GLY A 181 -12.94 -11.51 -10.29
N ASN A 182 -11.96 -10.59 -10.26
CA ASN A 182 -11.04 -10.52 -9.12
C ASN A 182 -11.75 -9.96 -7.89
N SER A 183 -11.52 -10.56 -6.72
CA SER A 183 -11.85 -9.96 -5.44
C SER A 183 -10.79 -8.93 -5.06
N VAL A 184 -11.24 -7.79 -4.55
CA VAL A 184 -10.40 -6.64 -4.17
C VAL A 184 -10.75 -6.24 -2.75
N ARG A 185 -9.71 -6.00 -1.94
CA ARG A 185 -9.82 -5.48 -0.59
C ARG A 185 -8.66 -4.51 -0.34
N ARG A 186 -8.88 -3.46 0.43
CA ARG A 186 -7.78 -2.62 0.94
C ARG A 186 -6.93 -3.40 1.91
N ALA A 187 -5.61 -3.18 1.88
CA ALA A 187 -4.76 -3.54 2.99
C ALA A 187 -5.05 -2.59 4.17
N VAL A 188 -5.38 -3.16 5.33
CA VAL A 188 -5.59 -2.42 6.57
C VAL A 188 -4.38 -2.64 7.45
N GLU A 189 -3.86 -1.56 8.04
CA GLU A 189 -2.68 -1.62 8.89
C GLU A 189 -2.97 -2.44 10.16
N ASP A 190 -2.12 -3.42 10.41
CA ASP A 190 -2.03 -4.17 11.65
C ASP A 190 -1.05 -3.44 12.58
N HIS A 191 -1.54 -2.95 13.71
CA HIS A 191 -0.75 -2.14 14.64
C HIS A 191 0.42 -2.91 15.26
N GLN A 192 0.29 -4.22 15.48
CA GLN A 192 1.38 -5.03 16.04
C GLN A 192 2.50 -5.22 15.00
N LEU A 193 2.12 -5.48 13.76
CA LEU A 193 3.08 -5.60 12.66
C LEU A 193 3.75 -4.25 12.35
N ALA A 194 2.99 -3.16 12.35
CA ALA A 194 3.52 -1.82 12.18
C ALA A 194 4.52 -1.46 13.29
N ALA A 195 4.22 -1.81 14.55
CA ALA A 195 5.11 -1.63 15.68
C ALA A 195 6.43 -2.42 15.53
N ALA A 196 6.36 -3.64 14.97
CA ALA A 196 7.52 -4.51 14.77
C ALA A 196 8.53 -3.96 13.73
N VAL A 197 8.10 -3.06 12.85
CA VAL A 197 8.97 -2.43 11.83
C VAL A 197 9.03 -0.91 11.96
N GLN A 198 8.64 -0.38 13.12
CA GLN A 198 8.64 1.06 13.36
C GLN A 198 10.06 1.61 13.46
N LEU A 199 10.36 2.61 12.63
CA LEU A 199 11.66 3.26 12.52
C LEU A 199 11.53 4.77 12.80
N PRO A 200 11.33 5.22 14.05
CA PRO A 200 11.27 6.63 14.38
C PRO A 200 12.64 7.30 14.27
N ILE A 201 12.65 8.59 13.96
CA ILE A 201 13.89 9.41 13.87
C ILE A 201 14.70 9.26 15.15
N GLY A 202 16.03 9.10 15.01
CA GLY A 202 16.96 8.94 16.11
C GLY A 202 17.03 7.53 16.70
N ARG A 203 16.23 6.57 16.21
CA ARG A 203 16.32 5.17 16.60
C ARG A 203 17.64 4.57 16.15
N THR A 204 18.31 3.82 17.03
CA THR A 204 19.48 2.99 16.70
C THR A 204 19.14 1.52 16.86
N LEU A 205 19.68 0.71 15.96
CA LEU A 205 19.51 -0.74 15.89
C LEU A 205 20.91 -1.36 15.82
N SER A 206 21.37 -1.98 16.92
CA SER A 206 22.67 -2.66 16.95
C SER A 206 22.47 -4.15 16.74
N TYR A 207 23.23 -4.73 15.84
CA TYR A 207 23.16 -6.14 15.46
C TYR A 207 24.52 -6.81 15.62
N SER A 208 24.52 -8.02 16.12
CA SER A 208 25.64 -8.95 15.98
C SER A 208 25.53 -9.64 14.62
N VAL A 209 26.44 -9.34 13.72
CA VAL A 209 26.46 -9.83 12.34
C VAL A 209 27.47 -10.93 12.19
N THR A 210 27.01 -12.14 11.83
CA THR A 210 27.85 -13.28 11.50
C THR A 210 27.92 -13.45 9.98
N GLY A 211 29.09 -13.18 9.42
CA GLY A 211 29.35 -13.28 7.98
C GLY A 211 29.46 -14.72 7.48
N ALA A 212 29.55 -14.88 6.16
CA ALA A 212 29.65 -16.17 5.49
C ALA A 212 30.97 -16.94 5.79
N ASP A 213 31.98 -16.27 6.32
CA ASP A 213 33.24 -16.82 6.80
C ASP A 213 33.20 -17.24 8.27
N GLY A 214 32.09 -17.04 8.96
CA GLY A 214 31.91 -17.27 10.38
C GLY A 214 32.44 -16.17 11.28
N ALA A 215 32.99 -15.08 10.71
CA ALA A 215 33.42 -13.92 11.49
C ALA A 215 32.18 -13.19 12.03
N CYS A 216 32.27 -12.78 13.29
CA CYS A 216 31.20 -12.04 13.98
C CYS A 216 31.70 -10.65 14.33
N HIS A 217 30.86 -9.63 14.08
CA HIS A 217 31.14 -8.24 14.46
C HIS A 217 29.83 -7.53 14.82
N GLU A 218 29.93 -6.47 15.60
CA GLU A 218 28.79 -5.59 15.89
C GLU A 218 28.67 -4.53 14.79
N GLU A 219 27.44 -4.23 14.39
CA GLU A 219 27.14 -3.18 13.42
C GLU A 219 25.87 -2.42 13.84
N GLU A 220 25.85 -1.10 13.64
CA GLU A 220 24.74 -0.25 13.99
C GLU A 220 24.10 0.39 12.76
N LEU A 221 22.76 0.39 12.74
CA LEU A 221 21.94 1.17 11.83
C LEU A 221 21.23 2.28 12.62
N ARG A 222 21.17 3.48 12.03
CA ARG A 222 20.50 4.62 12.64
C ARG A 222 19.42 5.18 11.71
N VAL A 223 18.26 5.53 12.30
CA VAL A 223 17.22 6.25 11.58
C VAL A 223 17.51 7.75 11.59
N ASP A 224 17.59 8.33 10.41
CA ASP A 224 17.91 9.74 10.17
C ASP A 224 16.90 10.36 9.19
N VAL A 225 16.94 11.69 9.05
CA VAL A 225 16.16 12.45 8.07
C VAL A 225 17.09 13.27 7.19
N SER A 226 16.91 13.19 5.87
CA SER A 226 17.67 14.00 4.92
C SER A 226 17.26 15.47 4.99
N LEU A 227 18.09 16.36 4.42
CA LEU A 227 17.77 17.79 4.28
C LEU A 227 16.46 18.05 3.50
N LEU A 228 16.03 17.08 2.71
CA LEU A 228 14.76 17.13 1.96
C LEU A 228 13.57 16.50 2.71
N GLY A 229 13.76 16.12 3.98
CA GLY A 229 12.73 15.50 4.80
C GLY A 229 12.50 14.01 4.55
N GLN A 230 13.37 13.33 3.79
CA GLN A 230 13.25 11.89 3.54
C GLN A 230 13.78 11.09 4.74
N MET A 231 12.99 10.15 5.23
CA MET A 231 13.42 9.18 6.25
C MET A 231 14.44 8.21 5.66
N ARG A 232 15.51 7.94 6.37
CA ARG A 232 16.60 7.06 5.93
C ARG A 232 17.06 6.13 7.03
N LEU A 233 17.40 4.90 6.67
CA LEU A 233 18.18 4.00 7.49
C LEU A 233 19.65 4.12 7.06
N LEU A 234 20.51 4.49 7.99
CA LEU A 234 21.91 4.88 7.77
C LEU A 234 22.84 3.88 8.47
N ALA A 235 23.82 3.35 7.78
CA ALA A 235 24.90 2.53 8.33
C ALA A 235 26.14 3.37 8.68
N GLU A 236 27.01 2.84 9.54
CA GLU A 236 28.23 3.52 10.02
C GLU A 236 29.19 3.95 8.89
N ASN A 237 29.26 3.17 7.81
CA ASN A 237 30.11 3.49 6.66
C ASN A 237 29.53 4.59 5.73
N GLY A 238 28.42 5.23 6.14
CA GLY A 238 27.73 6.26 5.38
C GLY A 238 26.80 5.75 4.29
N ALA A 239 26.60 4.45 4.20
CA ALA A 239 25.58 3.87 3.33
C ALA A 239 24.17 4.17 3.87
N ALA A 240 23.23 4.46 2.99
CA ALA A 240 21.87 4.83 3.36
C ALA A 240 20.83 4.20 2.45
N ALA A 241 19.63 3.95 3.00
CA ALA A 241 18.43 3.61 2.23
C ALA A 241 17.28 4.50 2.70
N ALA A 242 16.66 5.22 1.77
CA ALA A 242 15.45 5.97 2.06
C ALA A 242 14.28 5.00 2.23
N PHE A 243 13.32 5.35 3.10
CA PHE A 243 12.11 4.57 3.28
C PHE A 243 10.88 5.45 3.52
N GLU A 244 9.71 4.89 3.22
CA GLU A 244 8.41 5.48 3.52
C GLU A 244 7.52 4.44 4.20
N ASN A 245 6.67 4.93 5.12
CA ASN A 245 5.59 4.15 5.71
C ASN A 245 4.26 4.84 5.38
N GLN A 246 3.57 4.34 4.37
CA GLN A 246 2.30 4.90 3.88
C GLN A 246 1.35 3.81 3.42
N ASN A 247 0.04 4.04 3.59
CA ASN A 247 -1.01 3.15 3.10
C ASN A 247 -0.80 1.69 3.53
N ALA A 248 -0.54 1.45 4.80
CA ALA A 248 -0.26 0.13 5.36
C ALA A 248 0.91 -0.59 4.67
N THR A 249 1.96 0.13 4.28
CA THR A 249 3.14 -0.43 3.61
C THR A 249 4.39 0.31 4.04
N LEU A 250 5.41 -0.44 4.48
CA LEU A 250 6.79 0.03 4.59
C LEU A 250 7.51 -0.28 3.28
N ALA A 251 8.18 0.70 2.68
CA ALA A 251 8.95 0.52 1.46
C ALA A 251 10.31 1.21 1.55
N PHE A 252 11.39 0.47 1.26
CA PHE A 252 12.72 1.00 1.11
C PHE A 252 13.00 1.30 -0.36
N TYR A 253 13.58 2.46 -0.62
CA TYR A 253 13.97 2.89 -1.96
C TYR A 253 15.28 3.69 -1.89
N ASP A 254 15.84 4.06 -3.04
CA ASP A 254 17.02 4.92 -3.16
C ASP A 254 18.20 4.51 -2.23
N ARG A 255 18.60 3.24 -2.32
CA ARG A 255 19.77 2.73 -1.62
C ARG A 255 21.04 3.38 -2.16
N GLN A 256 21.70 4.20 -1.36
CA GLN A 256 22.88 5.01 -1.71
C GLN A 256 24.16 4.58 -0.97
N GLY A 257 25.30 5.06 -1.45
CA GLY A 257 26.60 4.85 -0.84
C GLY A 257 27.22 3.48 -1.14
N LYS A 258 28.28 3.14 -0.39
CA LYS A 258 29.02 1.89 -0.51
C LYS A 258 28.17 0.68 -0.11
N SER A 259 28.58 -0.51 -0.48
CA SER A 259 27.98 -1.76 0.01
C SER A 259 28.11 -1.83 1.53
N ASN A 260 27.04 -2.26 2.18
CA ASN A 260 26.97 -2.52 3.60
C ASN A 260 26.08 -3.74 3.79
N GLU A 261 26.61 -4.80 4.36
CA GLU A 261 25.96 -6.12 4.40
C GLU A 261 24.66 -6.10 5.20
N LEU A 262 24.66 -5.47 6.36
CA LEU A 262 23.46 -5.38 7.21
C LEU A 262 22.37 -4.52 6.56
N LEU A 263 22.71 -3.33 6.04
CA LEU A 263 21.74 -2.46 5.38
C LEU A 263 21.19 -3.09 4.09
N ASP A 264 22.05 -3.76 3.30
CA ASP A 264 21.62 -4.45 2.08
C ASP A 264 20.71 -5.63 2.42
N LEU A 265 20.94 -6.35 3.53
CA LEU A 265 20.08 -7.41 4.04
C LEU A 265 18.72 -6.85 4.51
N TRP A 266 18.71 -5.73 5.25
CA TRP A 266 17.49 -5.03 5.62
C TRP A 266 16.64 -4.68 4.38
N CYS A 267 17.26 -4.05 3.39
CA CYS A 267 16.58 -3.66 2.16
C CYS A 267 16.12 -4.86 1.31
N LEU A 268 16.78 -6.00 1.39
CA LEU A 268 16.38 -7.20 0.67
C LEU A 268 15.28 -7.98 1.40
N ALA A 269 15.38 -8.10 2.73
CA ALA A 269 14.41 -8.87 3.52
C ALA A 269 13.10 -8.11 3.77
N LEU A 270 13.17 -6.78 3.93
CA LEU A 270 12.05 -5.92 4.31
C LEU A 270 11.79 -4.79 3.30
N GLY A 271 12.38 -4.84 2.11
CA GLY A 271 12.37 -3.78 1.11
C GLY A 271 10.97 -3.27 0.77
N LEU A 272 10.05 -4.17 0.50
CA LEU A 272 8.61 -3.92 0.42
C LEU A 272 7.93 -4.81 1.44
N THR A 273 7.34 -4.23 2.47
CA THR A 273 6.66 -4.96 3.54
C THR A 273 5.25 -4.42 3.75
N PRO A 274 4.20 -5.14 3.32
CA PRO A 274 2.83 -4.80 3.65
C PRO A 274 2.61 -4.91 5.16
N LEU A 275 2.01 -3.87 5.76
CA LEU A 275 1.72 -3.82 7.20
C LEU A 275 0.31 -4.32 7.53
N SER A 276 -0.21 -5.22 6.72
CA SER A 276 -1.51 -5.86 6.93
C SER A 276 -1.31 -7.33 7.25
N SER A 277 -1.91 -7.82 8.33
CA SER A 277 -1.88 -9.25 8.71
C SER A 277 -2.53 -10.15 7.65
N ASP A 278 -3.43 -9.61 6.84
CA ASP A 278 -4.05 -10.31 5.70
C ASP A 278 -3.11 -10.46 4.48
N ALA A 279 -2.00 -9.71 4.44
CA ALA A 279 -1.03 -9.77 3.36
C ALA A 279 0.00 -10.88 3.61
N ALA A 280 -0.38 -12.13 3.37
CA ALA A 280 0.50 -13.28 3.55
C ALA A 280 1.51 -13.46 2.41
N ARG A 281 1.23 -12.94 1.21
CA ARG A 281 2.07 -13.11 0.00
C ARG A 281 2.12 -11.84 -0.83
N TRP A 282 3.32 -11.51 -1.35
CA TRP A 282 3.52 -10.42 -2.31
C TRP A 282 4.78 -10.62 -3.14
N GLU A 283 4.93 -9.81 -4.17
CA GLU A 283 6.10 -9.76 -5.05
C GLU A 283 6.72 -8.37 -5.03
N ASP A 284 8.03 -8.29 -5.25
CA ASP A 284 8.79 -7.07 -5.37
C ASP A 284 9.95 -7.27 -6.36
N ALA A 285 10.54 -6.17 -6.82
CA ALA A 285 11.69 -6.16 -7.71
C ALA A 285 12.82 -5.28 -7.15
N PRO A 286 13.46 -5.70 -6.04
CA PRO A 286 14.50 -4.92 -5.41
C PRO A 286 15.74 -4.76 -6.33
N PRO A 287 16.57 -3.72 -6.10
CA PRO A 287 17.78 -3.51 -6.89
C PRO A 287 18.77 -4.67 -6.76
N ALA A 288 19.32 -5.14 -7.90
CA ALA A 288 20.27 -6.25 -7.93
C ALA A 288 21.52 -6.05 -7.04
N LYS A 289 21.90 -4.81 -6.77
CA LYS A 289 23.06 -4.47 -5.92
C LYS A 289 22.90 -4.91 -4.45
N LEU A 290 21.70 -5.24 -4.00
CA LEU A 290 21.44 -5.75 -2.64
C LEU A 290 21.91 -7.19 -2.43
N LEU A 291 22.13 -7.95 -3.51
CA LEU A 291 22.69 -9.30 -3.41
C LEU A 291 24.21 -9.27 -3.24
N PRO A 292 24.77 -10.20 -2.45
CA PRO A 292 26.22 -10.35 -2.29
C PRO A 292 26.83 -10.90 -3.60
N MET A 293 27.29 -10.01 -4.47
CA MET A 293 27.86 -10.34 -5.76
C MET A 293 29.34 -9.98 -5.83
N SER A 294 30.14 -10.81 -6.52
CA SER A 294 31.53 -10.47 -6.89
C SER A 294 31.57 -9.24 -7.82
N LEU A 295 32.70 -8.56 -7.89
CA LEU A 295 32.90 -7.41 -8.79
C LEU A 295 32.55 -7.77 -10.25
N MET A 296 32.93 -8.99 -10.70
CA MET A 296 32.63 -9.47 -12.04
C MET A 296 31.11 -9.63 -12.28
N GLN A 297 30.40 -10.21 -11.31
CA GLN A 297 28.94 -10.35 -11.38
C GLN A 297 28.25 -8.98 -11.40
N ARG A 298 28.69 -8.02 -10.58
CA ARG A 298 28.18 -6.64 -10.58
C ARG A 298 28.37 -5.95 -11.92
N SER A 299 29.54 -6.11 -12.57
CA SER A 299 29.81 -5.56 -13.90
C SER A 299 28.90 -6.16 -14.97
N VAL A 300 28.69 -7.48 -14.92
CA VAL A 300 27.76 -8.17 -15.85
C VAL A 300 26.32 -7.68 -15.68
N VAL A 301 25.85 -7.55 -14.44
CA VAL A 301 24.50 -7.02 -14.12
C VAL A 301 24.34 -5.59 -14.60
N ALA A 302 25.36 -4.73 -14.39
CA ALA A 302 25.31 -3.34 -14.83
C ALA A 302 25.15 -3.21 -16.35
N VAL A 303 25.83 -4.07 -17.12
CA VAL A 303 25.71 -4.13 -18.58
C VAL A 303 24.40 -4.75 -19.03
N ALA A 304 23.90 -5.76 -18.31
CA ALA A 304 22.67 -6.49 -18.67
C ALA A 304 21.37 -5.78 -18.20
N ARG A 305 21.47 -4.76 -17.33
CA ARG A 305 20.31 -4.03 -16.79
C ARG A 305 19.40 -3.44 -17.88
N PRO A 306 19.89 -2.82 -18.97
CA PRO A 306 19.04 -2.38 -20.06
C PRO A 306 18.34 -3.52 -20.80
N LEU A 307 18.81 -4.76 -20.65
CA LEU A 307 18.26 -5.98 -21.27
C LEU A 307 17.33 -6.75 -20.33
N GLY A 308 16.87 -6.12 -19.22
CA GLY A 308 15.89 -6.69 -18.29
C GLY A 308 16.52 -7.50 -17.14
N ALA A 309 17.82 -7.34 -16.83
CA ALA A 309 18.39 -7.93 -15.62
C ALA A 309 17.80 -7.25 -14.36
N GLY A 310 17.04 -7.99 -13.57
CA GLY A 310 16.40 -7.57 -12.34
C GLY A 310 16.28 -8.73 -11.36
N ILE A 311 15.98 -8.43 -10.11
CA ILE A 311 15.62 -9.45 -9.13
C ILE A 311 14.11 -9.56 -9.13
N ASP A 312 13.61 -10.79 -9.28
CA ASP A 312 12.22 -11.14 -8.97
C ASP A 312 12.20 -11.72 -7.55
N SER A 313 11.51 -11.06 -6.66
CA SER A 313 11.40 -11.46 -5.26
C SER A 313 9.96 -11.83 -4.93
N ARG A 314 9.80 -12.97 -4.27
CA ARG A 314 8.52 -13.42 -3.73
C ARG A 314 8.62 -13.55 -2.25
N TYR A 315 7.66 -13.00 -1.55
CA TYR A 315 7.63 -13.02 -0.09
C TYR A 315 6.42 -13.77 0.40
N GLU A 316 6.62 -14.48 1.51
CA GLU A 316 5.57 -15.08 2.32
C GLU A 316 5.79 -14.66 3.78
N ARG A 317 4.69 -14.43 4.49
CA ARG A 317 4.71 -14.10 5.92
C ARG A 317 3.68 -14.93 6.68
N GLU A 318 4.09 -15.39 7.84
CA GLU A 318 3.25 -16.15 8.77
C GLU A 318 3.42 -15.65 10.21
N TRP A 319 2.38 -15.76 11.00
CA TRP A 319 2.44 -15.55 12.44
C TRP A 319 2.82 -16.87 13.12
N VAL A 320 3.87 -16.85 13.95
CA VAL A 320 4.35 -18.00 14.72
C VAL A 320 3.81 -17.86 16.14
N GLU A 321 2.67 -18.48 16.43
CA GLU A 321 1.94 -18.33 17.69
C GLU A 321 2.79 -18.70 18.92
N ALA A 322 3.59 -19.78 18.82
CA ALA A 322 4.43 -20.26 19.92
C ALA A 322 5.51 -19.26 20.36
N GLU A 323 5.95 -18.38 19.45
CA GLU A 323 7.03 -17.42 19.67
C GLU A 323 6.51 -15.98 19.79
N GLY A 324 5.25 -15.73 19.38
CA GLY A 324 4.65 -14.41 19.35
C GLY A 324 5.34 -13.45 18.38
N VAL A 325 5.76 -13.95 17.22
CA VAL A 325 6.49 -13.21 16.19
C VAL A 325 5.93 -13.42 14.79
N TRP A 326 6.17 -12.47 13.91
CA TRP A 326 5.99 -12.64 12.48
C TRP A 326 7.28 -13.16 11.85
N LYS A 327 7.17 -14.21 11.04
CA LYS A 327 8.25 -14.71 10.21
C LYS A 327 7.99 -14.36 8.76
N GLN A 328 8.86 -13.52 8.18
CA GLN A 328 8.81 -13.09 6.79
C GLN A 328 9.94 -13.77 6.01
N MET A 329 9.59 -14.48 4.96
CA MET A 329 10.52 -15.22 4.11
C MET A 329 10.51 -14.61 2.71
N GLY A 330 11.69 -14.41 2.11
CA GLY A 330 11.87 -13.92 0.75
C GLY A 330 12.65 -14.91 -0.11
N ASP A 331 12.10 -15.27 -1.26
CA ASP A 331 12.80 -16.00 -2.32
C ASP A 331 13.16 -15.01 -3.44
N HIS A 332 14.45 -14.87 -3.73
CA HIS A 332 15.00 -13.90 -4.67
C HIS A 332 15.65 -14.59 -5.84
N GLN A 333 15.32 -14.21 -7.06
CA GLN A 333 15.89 -14.75 -8.29
C GLN A 333 16.43 -13.62 -9.16
N LEU A 334 17.76 -13.59 -9.36
CA LEU A 334 18.39 -12.67 -10.26
C LEU A 334 18.68 -13.37 -11.58
N HIS A 335 18.05 -12.92 -12.63
CA HIS A 335 18.23 -13.42 -13.98
C HIS A 335 19.37 -12.66 -14.68
N ILE A 336 20.45 -13.38 -15.03
CA ILE A 336 21.60 -12.84 -15.76
C ILE A 336 21.84 -13.71 -17.00
N ALA A 337 21.39 -13.28 -18.15
CA ALA A 337 21.42 -14.08 -19.37
C ALA A 337 20.83 -15.49 -19.13
N ASN A 338 21.61 -16.54 -19.33
CA ASN A 338 21.14 -17.94 -19.14
C ASN A 338 21.40 -18.48 -17.72
N ARG A 339 21.74 -17.63 -16.74
CA ARG A 339 22.01 -18.04 -15.36
C ARG A 339 21.03 -17.39 -14.42
N VAL A 340 20.59 -18.13 -13.40
CA VAL A 340 19.76 -17.66 -12.31
C VAL A 340 20.53 -17.78 -11.01
N LEU A 341 20.81 -16.64 -10.38
CA LEU A 341 21.34 -16.60 -9.03
C LEU A 341 20.15 -16.58 -8.07
N ARG A 342 20.15 -17.47 -7.08
CA ARG A 342 19.10 -17.60 -6.08
C ARG A 342 19.61 -17.20 -4.71
N ALA A 343 18.77 -16.48 -3.98
CA ALA A 343 18.98 -16.15 -2.59
C ALA A 343 17.68 -16.28 -1.80
N ARG A 344 17.79 -16.53 -0.49
CA ARG A 344 16.67 -16.56 0.44
C ARG A 344 16.94 -15.63 1.59
N THR A 345 15.92 -14.92 2.04
CA THR A 345 15.96 -14.12 3.26
C THR A 345 14.91 -14.61 4.25
N VAL A 346 15.22 -14.48 5.54
CA VAL A 346 14.26 -14.64 6.62
C VAL A 346 14.40 -13.43 7.54
N ALA A 347 13.28 -12.80 7.88
CA ALA A 347 13.20 -11.77 8.91
C ALA A 347 12.25 -12.22 10.01
N ILE A 348 12.66 -12.07 11.27
CA ILE A 348 11.83 -12.33 12.45
C ILE A 348 11.45 -10.99 13.06
N LEU A 349 10.16 -10.71 13.12
CA LEU A 349 9.59 -9.44 13.53
C LEU A 349 8.80 -9.61 14.83
N SER A 350 9.24 -8.94 15.88
CA SER A 350 8.57 -8.94 17.18
C SER A 350 7.79 -7.64 17.39
N PRO A 351 6.49 -7.70 17.76
CA PRO A 351 5.71 -6.51 18.07
C PRO A 351 6.31 -5.61 19.15
N THR A 352 7.12 -6.19 20.04
CA THR A 352 7.69 -5.48 21.20
C THR A 352 9.17 -5.14 21.04
N ALA A 353 9.92 -5.92 20.24
CA ALA A 353 11.36 -5.80 20.11
C ALA A 353 11.85 -5.41 18.71
N GLY A 354 10.93 -5.23 17.75
CA GLY A 354 11.30 -4.84 16.39
C GLY A 354 11.75 -6.00 15.52
N CYS A 355 12.58 -5.75 14.52
CA CYS A 355 13.21 -6.79 13.70
C CYS A 355 14.35 -7.44 14.49
N ILE A 356 14.08 -8.59 15.09
CA ILE A 356 15.00 -9.25 16.03
C ILE A 356 16.05 -10.13 15.36
N SER A 357 15.78 -10.63 14.16
CA SER A 357 16.76 -11.43 13.41
C SER A 357 16.54 -11.29 11.91
N LEU A 358 17.63 -11.29 11.17
CA LEU A 358 17.69 -11.30 9.72
C LEU A 358 18.66 -12.37 9.25
N MET A 359 18.30 -13.14 8.24
CA MET A 359 19.17 -14.16 7.65
C MET A 359 19.14 -14.04 6.13
N LEU A 360 20.29 -14.28 5.50
CA LEU A 360 20.44 -14.41 4.05
C LEU A 360 21.18 -15.71 3.73
N GLU A 361 20.64 -16.48 2.83
CA GLU A 361 21.29 -17.61 2.19
C GLU A 361 21.50 -17.31 0.70
N CYS A 362 22.73 -17.36 0.24
CA CYS A 362 23.06 -17.13 -1.17
C CYS A 362 24.27 -17.94 -1.60
N CYS A 363 24.16 -18.73 -2.68
CA CYS A 363 25.27 -19.49 -3.24
C CYS A 363 25.98 -20.45 -2.26
N GLY A 364 25.25 -21.07 -1.34
CA GLY A 364 25.80 -21.98 -0.32
C GLY A 364 26.52 -21.29 0.84
N LYS A 365 26.38 -19.95 0.94
CA LYS A 365 26.86 -19.14 2.05
C LYS A 365 25.67 -18.58 2.81
N SER A 366 25.82 -18.44 4.13
CA SER A 366 24.81 -17.81 4.99
C SER A 366 25.40 -16.59 5.70
N MET A 367 24.55 -15.62 5.96
CA MET A 367 24.81 -14.46 6.81
C MET A 367 23.62 -14.33 7.76
N GLN A 368 23.91 -14.03 9.02
CA GLN A 368 22.89 -13.81 10.05
C GLN A 368 23.20 -12.51 10.80
N ALA A 369 22.15 -11.78 11.12
CA ALA A 369 22.21 -10.57 11.94
C ALA A 369 21.15 -10.65 13.04
N ASP A 370 21.57 -10.69 14.30
CA ASP A 370 20.70 -10.78 15.46
C ASP A 370 20.74 -9.48 16.25
N LEU A 371 19.58 -8.94 16.58
CA LEU A 371 19.46 -7.68 17.29
C LEU A 371 20.01 -7.81 18.72
N THR A 372 21.05 -7.07 19.04
CA THR A 372 21.67 -7.04 20.38
C THR A 372 21.14 -5.87 21.21
N LYS A 373 20.79 -4.76 20.56
CA LYS A 373 20.27 -3.58 21.25
C LYS A 373 19.27 -2.83 20.39
N TYR A 374 18.09 -2.61 20.95
CA TYR A 374 17.09 -1.70 20.41
C TYR A 374 17.23 -0.37 21.16
N GLY A 375 18.02 0.55 20.61
CA GLY A 375 18.36 1.81 21.28
C GLY A 375 17.13 2.70 21.48
N GLN A 376 17.11 3.45 22.57
CA GLN A 376 16.12 4.50 22.78
C GLN A 376 16.32 5.59 21.72
N ILE A 377 15.26 6.33 21.41
CA ILE A 377 15.35 7.53 20.58
C ILE A 377 16.40 8.43 21.24
N ALA A 378 17.54 8.64 20.58
CA ALA A 378 18.53 9.59 21.08
C ALA A 378 17.79 10.91 21.33
N ASP A 379 18.00 11.49 22.51
CA ASP A 379 17.47 12.81 22.82
C ASP A 379 18.09 13.77 21.78
N LEU A 380 17.40 13.94 20.66
CA LEU A 380 17.73 14.95 19.67
C LEU A 380 17.56 16.23 20.45
N GLY A 381 18.66 16.84 20.94
CA GLY A 381 18.66 18.03 21.78
C GLY A 381 17.80 19.15 21.17
N VAL A 382 16.51 18.91 21.17
CA VAL A 382 15.51 19.92 20.89
C VAL A 382 15.61 20.86 22.06
N PRO A 383 16.00 22.13 21.87
CA PRO A 383 15.98 23.09 22.95
C PRO A 383 14.58 23.00 23.57
N ARG A 384 14.50 22.61 24.84
CA ARG A 384 13.25 22.81 25.58
C ARG A 384 12.94 24.29 25.46
N TRP A 385 11.89 24.63 24.73
CA TRP A 385 11.25 25.92 24.82
C TRP A 385 10.67 25.96 26.25
N GLU A 386 11.50 26.37 27.20
CA GLU A 386 10.99 26.84 28.46
C GLU A 386 10.01 27.94 28.11
N SER A 387 8.74 27.70 28.40
CA SER A 387 7.67 28.67 28.26
C SER A 387 8.04 29.90 29.08
N ALA A 388 8.56 30.92 28.42
CA ALA A 388 8.75 32.27 28.99
C ALA A 388 7.37 32.96 29.14
N VAL A 389 6.45 32.28 29.80
CA VAL A 389 5.10 32.80 30.11
C VAL A 389 4.77 32.55 31.57
N ASP A 390 5.64 32.90 32.50
CA ASP A 390 5.24 32.98 33.93
C ASP A 390 6.16 33.89 34.77
N THR A 391 6.59 35.04 34.23
CA THR A 391 7.30 36.02 35.09
C THR A 391 6.77 37.46 34.97
N GLU A 392 5.57 37.70 34.44
CA GLU A 392 4.98 39.04 34.44
C GLU A 392 3.73 39.25 35.32
N ASN A 393 3.34 38.26 36.14
CA ASN A 393 2.15 38.45 37.03
C ASN A 393 2.44 38.47 38.53
N SER A 394 3.68 38.67 38.98
CA SER A 394 3.98 38.78 40.41
C SER A 394 4.30 40.22 40.90
N ASN A 395 4.17 41.26 40.07
CA ASN A 395 4.48 42.64 40.47
C ASN A 395 3.30 43.63 40.39
N ARG A 396 2.05 43.14 40.48
CA ARG A 396 0.87 44.01 40.63
C ARG A 396 -0.03 43.72 41.81
N ALA A 397 0.55 43.28 42.91
CA ALA A 397 -0.18 43.13 44.18
C ALA A 397 0.67 43.65 45.33
N ASN A 398 1.17 44.87 45.25
CA ASN A 398 1.64 45.66 46.43
C ASN A 398 2.00 47.10 45.94
N SER A 399 0.99 47.90 45.73
CA SER A 399 1.00 49.34 45.91
C SER A 399 -0.44 49.89 45.85
#